data_390f3de07bf679c8c52590abb01d4345
#
_entry.id   390f3de07bf679c8c52590abb01d4345
#
_cell.length_a   1.000
_cell.length_b   1.000
_cell.length_c   1.000
_cell.angle_alpha   90.00
_cell.angle_beta   90.00
_cell.angle_gamma   90.00
#
_symmetry.space_group_name_H-M   'P 1'
#
loop_
_entity.id
_entity.type
_entity.pdbx_description
1 polymer ?
#
loop_
_entity_poly.entity_id
_entity_poly.type
_entity_poly.pdbx_seq_one_letter_code
_entity_poly.pdbx_strand_id
1 'polypeptide(L)'
;MARNPAKSSGLSELWARLRFVLYAIIIYRIGTHIPVPGIDPMKLSSLFDQNQGTLLGLFNMFSGGALERMSIMALNVVPYITAAIVMNLLEATTPSLKKMFRQEGEVGRRKRTNYVRLGTLGLAIIQSSGFAIALSSQGLASTPGNMFIVTAVISFVTGTMFLVWLGEQVNERGIGNGISLIIFASIVSGLPRAIGQSFDCLLYTSPSPRDRYI
;
A
#
# COMPACT_ATOMS: atom_id res chain seq x y z
N MET A 1 15.86 12.14 38.88
CA MET A 1 16.90 12.78 38.03
C MET A 1 16.19 13.44 36.84
N ALA A 2 16.04 14.74 36.92
CA ALA A 2 15.40 15.55 35.89
C ALA A 2 16.33 15.64 34.67
N ARG A 3 15.92 15.08 33.55
CA ARG A 3 16.62 15.16 32.27
C ARG A 3 16.37 16.57 31.71
N ASN A 4 17.37 17.44 31.80
CA ASN A 4 17.38 18.76 31.20
C ASN A 4 16.93 18.68 29.73
N PRO A 5 15.95 19.50 29.28
CA PRO A 5 15.67 19.65 27.85
C PRO A 5 16.66 20.68 27.29
N ALA A 6 17.97 20.34 27.28
CA ALA A 6 18.98 21.17 26.64
C ALA A 6 18.80 21.00 25.11
N LYS A 7 18.27 22.07 24.47
CA LYS A 7 18.51 22.48 23.07
C LYS A 7 18.99 21.37 22.14
N SER A 8 18.10 20.44 21.80
CA SER A 8 18.27 19.73 20.55
C SER A 8 18.09 20.78 19.45
N SER A 9 19.12 21.13 18.72
CA SER A 9 19.02 21.97 17.55
C SER A 9 17.90 21.38 16.68
N GLY A 10 16.95 22.19 16.18
CA GLY A 10 15.80 21.72 15.41
C GLY A 10 16.18 20.79 14.25
N LEU A 11 17.42 20.86 13.80
CA LEU A 11 18.04 19.96 12.82
C LEU A 11 18.22 18.53 13.33
N SER A 12 18.60 18.31 14.59
CA SER A 12 18.78 16.95 15.13
C SER A 12 17.45 16.20 15.28
N GLU A 13 16.39 16.92 15.66
CA GLU A 13 15.03 16.36 15.72
C GLU A 13 14.49 16.04 14.33
N LEU A 14 14.70 16.94 13.36
CA LEU A 14 14.34 16.71 11.96
C LEU A 14 15.04 15.47 11.40
N TRP A 15 16.34 15.32 11.64
CA TRP A 15 17.10 14.14 11.21
C TRP A 15 16.61 12.85 11.87
N ALA A 16 16.21 12.89 13.13
CA ALA A 16 15.66 11.73 13.84
C ALA A 16 14.32 11.29 13.20
N ARG A 17 13.43 12.24 12.90
CA ARG A 17 12.14 12.00 12.25
C ARG A 17 12.32 11.50 10.82
N LEU A 18 13.26 12.06 10.06
CA LEU A 18 13.55 11.63 8.68
C LEU A 18 14.11 10.21 8.65
N ARG A 19 15.03 9.86 9.56
CA ARG A 19 15.53 8.47 9.68
C ARG A 19 14.41 7.49 9.99
N PHE A 20 13.45 7.87 10.86
CA PHE A 20 12.31 7.01 11.16
C PHE A 20 11.45 6.74 9.91
N VAL A 21 11.18 7.78 9.10
CA VAL A 21 10.47 7.63 7.82
C VAL A 21 11.24 6.71 6.87
N LEU A 22 12.55 6.87 6.77
CA LEU A 22 13.39 6.02 5.93
C LEU A 22 13.30 4.55 6.37
N TYR A 23 13.40 4.26 7.68
CA TYR A 23 13.22 2.89 8.20
C TYR A 23 11.83 2.33 7.90
N ALA A 24 10.78 3.13 8.05
CA ALA A 24 9.43 2.71 7.73
C ALA A 24 9.28 2.32 6.25
N ILE A 25 9.87 3.10 5.33
CA ILE A 25 9.88 2.79 3.89
C ILE A 25 10.66 1.51 3.60
N ILE A 26 11.80 1.30 4.26
CA ILE A 26 12.60 0.06 4.11
C ILE A 26 11.79 -1.15 4.59
N ILE A 27 11.15 -1.08 5.75
CA ILE A 27 10.31 -2.15 6.29
C ILE A 27 9.14 -2.44 5.34
N TYR A 28 8.47 -1.40 4.84
CA TYR A 28 7.44 -1.53 3.81
C TYR A 28 7.99 -2.27 2.58
N ARG A 29 9.15 -1.87 2.09
CA ARG A 29 9.76 -2.47 0.90
C ARG A 29 10.12 -3.94 1.08
N ILE A 30 10.64 -4.31 2.24
CA ILE A 30 10.90 -5.72 2.59
C ILE A 30 9.59 -6.51 2.56
N GLY A 31 8.51 -5.97 3.16
CA GLY A 31 7.21 -6.62 3.20
C GLY A 31 6.59 -6.85 1.82
N THR A 32 6.85 -5.98 0.84
CA THR A 32 6.36 -6.18 -0.55
C THR A 32 7.04 -7.34 -1.28
N HIS A 33 8.09 -7.93 -0.71
CA HIS A 33 8.80 -9.08 -1.28
C HIS A 33 8.41 -10.41 -0.61
N ILE A 34 7.59 -10.39 0.43
CA ILE A 34 7.13 -11.61 1.13
C ILE A 34 5.89 -12.14 0.40
N PRO A 35 5.99 -13.24 -0.36
CA PRO A 35 4.84 -13.78 -1.08
C PRO A 35 3.84 -14.44 -0.14
N VAL A 36 2.56 -14.45 -0.53
CA VAL A 36 1.52 -15.23 0.16
C VAL A 36 1.78 -16.71 -0.07
N PRO A 37 1.77 -17.56 0.98
CA PRO A 37 1.99 -18.99 0.84
C PRO A 37 0.87 -19.65 0.01
N GLY A 38 1.26 -20.60 -0.84
CA GLY A 38 0.32 -21.40 -1.65
C GLY A 38 -0.02 -20.79 -3.02
N ILE A 39 0.70 -19.80 -3.49
CA ILE A 39 0.58 -19.25 -4.84
C ILE A 39 1.73 -19.73 -5.72
N ASP A 40 1.41 -20.10 -6.98
CA ASP A 40 2.40 -20.50 -7.97
C ASP A 40 2.98 -19.24 -8.67
N PRO A 41 4.28 -18.91 -8.45
CA PRO A 41 4.86 -17.70 -9.00
C PRO A 41 5.02 -17.73 -10.52
N MET A 42 5.14 -18.92 -11.15
CA MET A 42 5.29 -19.02 -12.61
C MET A 42 4.00 -18.72 -13.35
N LYS A 43 2.87 -19.26 -12.86
CA LYS A 43 1.54 -18.96 -13.43
C LYS A 43 1.17 -17.49 -13.24
N LEU A 44 1.59 -16.92 -12.15
CA LEU A 44 1.33 -15.53 -11.81
C LEU A 44 2.05 -14.57 -12.77
N SER A 45 3.35 -14.78 -13.00
CA SER A 45 4.11 -13.93 -13.92
C SER A 45 3.54 -13.96 -15.34
N SER A 46 3.14 -15.13 -15.85
CA SER A 46 2.53 -15.26 -17.17
C SER A 46 1.22 -14.50 -17.32
N LEU A 47 0.39 -14.42 -16.26
CA LEU A 47 -0.84 -13.63 -16.26
C LEU A 47 -0.57 -12.11 -16.30
N PHE A 48 0.41 -11.65 -15.55
CA PHE A 48 0.78 -10.24 -15.54
C PHE A 48 1.42 -9.81 -16.86
N ASP A 49 2.25 -10.67 -17.49
CA ASP A 49 2.85 -10.38 -18.79
C ASP A 49 1.80 -10.25 -19.90
N GLN A 50 0.75 -11.07 -19.87
CA GLN A 50 -0.36 -10.99 -20.82
C GLN A 50 -1.26 -9.76 -20.61
N ASN A 51 -1.28 -9.19 -19.40
CA ASN A 51 -2.20 -8.11 -19.01
C ASN A 51 -1.49 -6.79 -18.66
N GLN A 52 -0.24 -6.57 -19.09
CA GLN A 52 0.54 -5.37 -18.75
C GLN A 52 -0.11 -4.05 -19.19
N GLY A 53 -0.92 -4.05 -20.23
CA GLY A 53 -1.64 -2.87 -20.73
C GLY A 53 -3.03 -2.62 -20.12
N THR A 54 -3.45 -3.42 -19.14
CA THR A 54 -4.79 -3.37 -18.56
C THR A 54 -4.81 -2.65 -17.21
N LEU A 55 -6.03 -2.52 -16.62
CA LEU A 55 -6.22 -2.00 -15.26
C LEU A 55 -5.36 -2.73 -14.22
N LEU A 56 -5.09 -4.03 -14.41
CA LEU A 56 -4.22 -4.81 -13.54
C LEU A 56 -2.78 -4.25 -13.51
N GLY A 57 -2.24 -3.83 -14.65
CA GLY A 57 -0.94 -3.17 -14.73
C GLY A 57 -0.90 -1.85 -13.97
N LEU A 58 -1.96 -1.05 -14.05
CA LEU A 58 -2.08 0.19 -13.27
C LEU A 58 -2.12 -0.10 -11.76
N PHE A 59 -2.92 -1.06 -11.31
CA PHE A 59 -2.95 -1.46 -9.89
C PHE A 59 -1.60 -1.97 -9.41
N ASN A 60 -0.88 -2.72 -10.24
CA ASN A 60 0.47 -3.19 -9.92
C ASN A 60 1.45 -2.02 -9.73
N MET A 61 1.35 -1.00 -10.57
CA MET A 61 2.14 0.23 -10.44
C MET A 61 1.88 0.94 -9.11
N PHE A 62 0.61 1.08 -8.70
CA PHE A 62 0.23 1.68 -7.41
C PHE A 62 0.67 0.83 -6.21
N SER A 63 0.73 -0.49 -6.35
CA SER A 63 1.21 -1.39 -5.29
C SER A 63 2.74 -1.50 -5.25
N GLY A 64 3.46 -0.86 -6.17
CA GLY A 64 4.92 -0.95 -6.24
C GLY A 64 5.44 -2.34 -6.59
N GLY A 65 4.70 -3.10 -7.41
CA GLY A 65 5.02 -4.48 -7.79
C GLY A 65 4.65 -5.53 -6.74
N ALA A 66 3.95 -5.15 -5.67
CA ALA A 66 3.50 -6.08 -4.64
C ALA A 66 2.41 -7.03 -5.16
N LEU A 67 1.58 -6.56 -6.10
CA LEU A 67 0.52 -7.34 -6.71
C LEU A 67 1.10 -8.41 -7.67
N GLU A 68 2.07 -8.06 -8.50
CA GLU A 68 2.76 -8.98 -9.41
C GLU A 68 3.45 -10.14 -8.67
N ARG A 69 3.94 -9.88 -7.46
CA ARG A 69 4.58 -10.88 -6.61
C ARG A 69 3.61 -11.56 -5.66
N MET A 70 2.33 -11.17 -5.68
CA MET A 70 1.32 -11.60 -4.70
C MET A 70 1.85 -11.57 -3.27
N SER A 71 2.42 -10.43 -2.90
CA SER A 71 2.94 -10.26 -1.55
C SER A 71 1.79 -10.14 -0.55
N ILE A 72 2.08 -10.38 0.72
CA ILE A 72 1.14 -10.15 1.83
C ILE A 72 0.61 -8.70 1.85
N MET A 73 1.32 -7.78 1.20
CA MET A 73 0.96 -6.36 1.08
C MET A 73 0.31 -6.03 -0.28
N ALA A 74 -0.18 -7.03 -1.04
CA ALA A 74 -0.75 -6.79 -2.37
C ALA A 74 -1.98 -5.88 -2.37
N LEU A 75 -2.82 -5.93 -1.33
CA LEU A 75 -3.94 -5.01 -1.17
C LEU A 75 -3.50 -3.58 -0.80
N ASN A 76 -2.24 -3.41 -0.39
CA ASN A 76 -1.67 -2.13 0.03
C ASN A 76 -2.56 -1.45 1.09
N VAL A 77 -2.70 -0.12 1.03
CA VAL A 77 -3.53 0.69 1.94
C VAL A 77 -4.92 1.02 1.35
N VAL A 78 -5.31 0.36 0.23
CA VAL A 78 -6.59 0.61 -0.45
C VAL A 78 -7.80 0.45 0.48
N PRO A 79 -7.95 -0.61 1.29
CA PRO A 79 -9.07 -0.75 2.21
C PRO A 79 -9.15 0.40 3.23
N TYR A 80 -7.99 0.92 3.67
CA TYR A 80 -7.94 2.05 4.60
C TYR A 80 -8.40 3.36 3.93
N ILE A 81 -7.97 3.62 2.69
CA ILE A 81 -8.40 4.82 1.96
C ILE A 81 -9.91 4.80 1.78
N THR A 82 -10.47 3.66 1.36
CA THR A 82 -11.92 3.49 1.20
C THR A 82 -12.66 3.71 2.51
N ALA A 83 -12.20 3.09 3.61
CA ALA A 83 -12.79 3.28 4.94
C ALA A 83 -12.73 4.75 5.40
N ALA A 84 -11.61 5.44 5.15
CA ALA A 84 -11.45 6.84 5.50
C ALA A 84 -12.38 7.76 4.69
N ILE A 85 -12.57 7.48 3.39
CA ILE A 85 -13.51 8.23 2.54
C ILE A 85 -14.94 8.01 3.03
N VAL A 86 -15.36 6.76 3.26
CA VAL A 86 -16.68 6.43 3.79
C VAL A 86 -16.93 7.14 5.12
N MET A 87 -15.95 7.13 6.03
CA MET A 87 -16.06 7.80 7.31
C MET A 87 -16.19 9.33 7.15
N ASN A 88 -15.44 9.95 6.21
CA ASN A 88 -15.58 11.38 5.91
C ASN A 88 -16.96 11.72 5.38
N LEU A 89 -17.54 10.88 4.50
CA LEU A 89 -18.89 11.07 3.98
C LEU A 89 -19.94 10.91 5.07
N LEU A 90 -19.81 9.91 5.95
CA LEU A 90 -20.69 9.72 7.10
C LEU A 90 -20.62 10.91 8.08
N GLU A 91 -19.44 11.44 8.33
CA GLU A 91 -19.25 12.64 9.15
C GLU A 91 -19.92 13.87 8.50
N ALA A 92 -19.87 13.98 7.17
CA ALA A 92 -20.49 15.10 6.46
C ALA A 92 -22.03 15.03 6.46
N THR A 93 -22.59 13.82 6.34
CA THR A 93 -24.03 13.60 6.24
C THR A 93 -24.74 13.49 7.59
N THR A 94 -24.05 13.05 8.64
CA THR A 94 -24.64 12.79 9.95
C THR A 94 -24.19 13.81 11.01
N PRO A 95 -25.07 14.78 11.40
CA PRO A 95 -24.70 15.81 12.37
C PRO A 95 -24.27 15.29 13.73
N SER A 96 -24.82 14.15 14.17
CA SER A 96 -24.46 13.50 15.44
C SER A 96 -23.01 13.01 15.45
N LEU A 97 -22.55 12.38 14.36
CA LEU A 97 -21.16 11.94 14.22
C LEU A 97 -20.19 13.11 14.13
N LYS A 98 -20.57 14.17 13.42
CA LYS A 98 -19.80 15.41 13.34
C LYS A 98 -19.60 16.05 14.71
N LYS A 99 -20.64 16.09 15.55
CA LYS A 99 -20.57 16.58 16.93
C LYS A 99 -19.63 15.71 17.76
N MET A 100 -19.78 14.38 17.72
CA MET A 100 -18.98 13.44 18.47
C MET A 100 -17.47 13.52 18.11
N PHE A 101 -17.13 13.63 16.83
CA PHE A 101 -15.74 13.63 16.40
C PHE A 101 -15.04 15.00 16.50
N ARG A 102 -15.77 16.11 16.35
CA ARG A 102 -15.19 17.45 16.34
C ARG A 102 -15.30 18.17 17.68
N GLN A 103 -16.38 17.96 18.44
CA GLN A 103 -16.61 18.67 19.69
C GLN A 103 -15.91 18.03 20.89
N GLU A 104 -15.61 16.74 20.86
CA GLU A 104 -14.88 16.04 21.91
C GLU A 104 -13.35 16.18 21.82
N GLY A 105 -12.82 17.03 20.94
CA GLY A 105 -11.39 17.32 20.83
C GLY A 105 -10.54 16.07 20.53
N GLU A 106 -9.53 15.81 21.36
CA GLU A 106 -8.61 14.68 21.18
C GLU A 106 -9.31 13.32 21.33
N VAL A 107 -10.28 13.20 22.23
CA VAL A 107 -11.05 11.98 22.43
C VAL A 107 -11.87 11.63 21.19
N GLY A 108 -12.51 12.63 20.58
CA GLY A 108 -13.24 12.46 19.33
C GLY A 108 -12.35 12.00 18.16
N ARG A 109 -11.13 12.58 18.07
CA ARG A 109 -10.15 12.16 17.04
C ARG A 109 -9.72 10.70 17.22
N ARG A 110 -9.48 10.26 18.45
CA ARG A 110 -9.14 8.84 18.74
C ARG A 110 -10.30 7.90 18.41
N LYS A 111 -11.53 8.25 18.76
CA LYS A 111 -12.73 7.50 18.38
C LYS A 111 -12.84 7.36 16.86
N ARG A 112 -12.70 8.48 16.12
CA ARG A 112 -12.72 8.46 14.65
C ARG A 112 -11.67 7.52 14.07
N THR A 113 -10.42 7.57 14.56
CA THR A 113 -9.36 6.67 14.10
C THR A 113 -9.72 5.21 14.35
N ASN A 114 -10.29 4.88 15.51
CA ASN A 114 -10.72 3.51 15.82
C ASN A 114 -11.84 3.03 14.89
N TYR A 115 -12.82 3.89 14.57
CA TYR A 115 -13.87 3.55 13.59
C TYR A 115 -13.30 3.34 12.19
N VAL A 116 -12.35 4.16 11.75
CA VAL A 116 -11.66 3.96 10.46
C VAL A 116 -10.89 2.64 10.46
N ARG A 117 -10.17 2.29 11.54
CA ARG A 117 -9.46 1.01 11.66
C ARG A 117 -10.41 -0.19 11.58
N LEU A 118 -11.53 -0.14 12.29
CA LEU A 118 -12.54 -1.20 12.26
C LEU A 118 -13.17 -1.35 10.89
N GLY A 119 -13.50 -0.22 10.24
CA GLY A 119 -13.99 -0.19 8.86
C GLY A 119 -12.96 -0.75 7.88
N THR A 120 -11.68 -0.41 8.06
CA THR A 120 -10.56 -0.97 7.27
C THR A 120 -10.47 -2.48 7.41
N LEU A 121 -10.57 -3.00 8.64
CA LEU A 121 -10.55 -4.45 8.89
C LEU A 121 -11.70 -5.14 8.17
N GLY A 122 -12.93 -4.63 8.30
CA GLY A 122 -14.10 -5.18 7.61
C GLY A 122 -13.96 -5.18 6.09
N LEU A 123 -13.54 -4.05 5.50
CA LEU A 123 -13.29 -3.93 4.06
C LEU A 123 -12.14 -4.82 3.59
N ALA A 124 -11.06 -4.92 4.37
CA ALA A 124 -9.94 -5.79 4.06
C ALA A 124 -10.35 -7.27 4.02
N ILE A 125 -11.21 -7.74 4.91
CA ILE A 125 -11.75 -9.11 4.90
C ILE A 125 -12.59 -9.34 3.64
N ILE A 126 -13.49 -8.43 3.30
CA ILE A 126 -14.34 -8.55 2.12
C ILE A 126 -13.51 -8.54 0.83
N GLN A 127 -12.61 -7.59 0.68
CA GLN A 127 -11.75 -7.46 -0.51
C GLN A 127 -10.79 -8.63 -0.65
N SER A 128 -10.14 -9.06 0.45
CA SER A 128 -9.23 -10.21 0.44
C SER A 128 -9.94 -11.52 0.14
N SER A 129 -11.18 -11.72 0.62
CA SER A 129 -11.95 -12.93 0.29
C SER A 129 -12.31 -12.99 -1.20
N GLY A 130 -12.79 -11.87 -1.77
CA GLY A 130 -13.04 -11.78 -3.21
C GLY A 130 -11.79 -12.04 -4.05
N PHE A 131 -10.65 -11.48 -3.62
CA PHE A 131 -9.38 -11.66 -4.30
C PHE A 131 -8.85 -13.10 -4.19
N ALA A 132 -8.92 -13.72 -3.01
CA ALA A 132 -8.51 -15.11 -2.80
C ALA A 132 -9.36 -16.10 -3.61
N ILE A 133 -10.69 -15.88 -3.71
CA ILE A 133 -11.58 -16.69 -4.55
C ILE A 133 -11.22 -16.53 -6.03
N ALA A 134 -10.97 -15.31 -6.49
CA ALA A 134 -10.56 -15.05 -7.88
C ALA A 134 -9.23 -15.74 -8.23
N LEU A 135 -8.24 -15.72 -7.33
CA LEU A 135 -6.98 -16.44 -7.52
C LEU A 135 -7.17 -17.96 -7.58
N SER A 136 -8.03 -18.49 -6.71
CA SER A 136 -8.35 -19.93 -6.69
C SER A 136 -9.05 -20.37 -7.97
N SER A 137 -10.00 -19.58 -8.48
CA SER A 137 -10.75 -19.88 -9.72
C SER A 137 -9.87 -19.84 -10.98
N GLN A 138 -8.82 -19.02 -10.99
CA GLN A 138 -7.84 -18.93 -12.09
C GLN A 138 -6.76 -20.03 -12.03
N GLY A 139 -6.82 -20.94 -11.05
CA GLY A 139 -5.86 -22.02 -10.92
C GLY A 139 -4.45 -21.61 -10.50
N LEU A 140 -4.32 -20.43 -9.87
CA LEU A 140 -3.05 -19.88 -9.35
C LEU A 140 -2.66 -20.47 -8.00
N ALA A 141 -3.60 -21.11 -7.32
CA ALA A 141 -3.36 -21.83 -6.08
C ALA A 141 -2.60 -23.13 -6.34
N SER A 142 -1.49 -23.36 -5.65
CA SER A 142 -0.73 -24.62 -5.71
C SER A 142 -1.53 -25.78 -5.13
N THR A 143 -2.37 -25.53 -4.13
CA THR A 143 -3.30 -26.47 -3.53
C THR A 143 -4.70 -25.85 -3.52
N PRO A 144 -5.53 -26.11 -4.56
CA PRO A 144 -6.88 -25.56 -4.60
C PRO A 144 -7.71 -26.12 -3.45
N GLY A 145 -8.38 -25.25 -2.71
CA GLY A 145 -9.25 -25.64 -1.58
C GLY A 145 -9.52 -24.50 -0.61
N ASN A 146 -10.44 -24.73 0.32
CA ASN A 146 -10.83 -23.75 1.32
C ASN A 146 -9.65 -23.31 2.22
N MET A 147 -8.68 -24.19 2.42
CA MET A 147 -7.48 -23.89 3.22
C MET A 147 -6.63 -22.78 2.59
N PHE A 148 -6.46 -22.81 1.27
CA PHE A 148 -5.78 -21.72 0.56
C PHE A 148 -6.51 -20.40 0.73
N ILE A 149 -7.83 -20.37 0.56
CA ILE A 149 -8.63 -19.15 0.69
C ILE A 149 -8.45 -18.53 2.08
N VAL A 150 -8.57 -19.34 3.13
CA VAL A 150 -8.41 -18.88 4.53
C VAL A 150 -7.01 -18.32 4.77
N THR A 151 -5.98 -19.05 4.33
CA THR A 151 -4.58 -18.60 4.49
C THR A 151 -4.31 -17.31 3.73
N ALA A 152 -4.79 -17.20 2.50
CA ALA A 152 -4.63 -15.99 1.68
C ALA A 152 -5.35 -14.78 2.30
N VAL A 153 -6.59 -14.96 2.78
CA VAL A 153 -7.37 -13.90 3.46
C VAL A 153 -6.64 -13.42 4.70
N ILE A 154 -6.20 -14.31 5.57
CA ILE A 154 -5.47 -13.95 6.78
C ILE A 154 -4.18 -13.20 6.42
N SER A 155 -3.43 -13.66 5.43
CA SER A 155 -2.19 -13.04 4.98
C SER A 155 -2.42 -11.62 4.46
N PHE A 156 -3.39 -11.40 3.59
CA PHE A 156 -3.71 -10.08 3.05
C PHE A 156 -4.23 -9.11 4.11
N VAL A 157 -5.13 -9.57 4.98
CA VAL A 157 -5.66 -8.75 6.09
C VAL A 157 -4.54 -8.35 7.04
N THR A 158 -3.66 -9.29 7.40
CA THR A 158 -2.51 -9.01 8.27
C THR A 158 -1.57 -7.99 7.63
N GLY A 159 -1.25 -8.14 6.34
CA GLY A 159 -0.42 -7.19 5.61
C GLY A 159 -1.03 -5.78 5.56
N THR A 160 -2.32 -5.68 5.26
CA THR A 160 -3.04 -4.40 5.26
C THR A 160 -3.05 -3.73 6.63
N MET A 161 -3.38 -4.49 7.69
CA MET A 161 -3.42 -3.94 9.05
C MET A 161 -2.03 -3.53 9.54
N PHE A 162 -0.99 -4.27 9.15
CA PHE A 162 0.39 -3.89 9.43
C PHE A 162 0.76 -2.56 8.73
N LEU A 163 0.36 -2.36 7.47
CA LEU A 163 0.60 -1.11 6.75
C LEU A 163 -0.12 0.08 7.38
N VAL A 164 -1.35 -0.11 7.83
CA VAL A 164 -2.10 0.93 8.56
C VAL A 164 -1.38 1.30 9.84
N TRP A 165 -0.96 0.31 10.63
CA TRP A 165 -0.19 0.53 11.85
C TRP A 165 1.14 1.25 11.56
N LEU A 166 1.86 0.84 10.51
CA LEU A 166 3.11 1.47 10.10
C LEU A 166 2.89 2.95 9.71
N GLY A 167 1.83 3.23 8.94
CA GLY A 167 1.45 4.59 8.55
C GLY A 167 1.12 5.47 9.76
N GLU A 168 0.45 4.92 10.77
CA GLU A 168 0.16 5.63 12.02
C GLU A 168 1.43 5.91 12.83
N GLN A 169 2.37 4.96 12.90
CA GLN A 169 3.66 5.20 13.54
C GLN A 169 4.44 6.33 12.84
N VAL A 170 4.36 6.41 11.52
CA VAL A 170 4.97 7.50 10.75
C VAL A 170 4.26 8.84 11.04
N ASN A 171 2.94 8.87 11.22
CA ASN A 171 2.21 10.06 11.64
C ASN A 171 2.64 10.57 13.03
N GLU A 172 2.92 9.65 13.96
CA GLU A 172 3.26 10.00 15.34
C GLU A 172 4.73 10.41 15.51
N ARG A 173 5.64 9.70 14.84
CA ARG A 173 7.10 9.82 15.05
C ARG A 173 7.87 10.37 13.86
N GLY A 174 7.25 10.38 12.68
CA GLY A 174 7.85 10.81 11.43
C GLY A 174 7.51 12.26 11.06
N ILE A 175 7.47 12.50 9.76
CA ILE A 175 7.13 13.81 9.15
C ILE A 175 5.97 13.59 8.18
N GLY A 176 4.94 14.42 8.28
CA GLY A 176 3.81 14.43 7.36
C GLY A 176 2.82 13.28 7.56
N ASN A 177 2.10 12.91 6.51
CA ASN A 177 1.10 11.85 6.55
C ASN A 177 1.72 10.50 6.16
N GLY A 178 1.78 9.56 7.11
CA GLY A 178 2.43 8.26 6.91
C GLY A 178 1.78 7.40 5.82
N ILE A 179 0.45 7.42 5.69
CA ILE A 179 -0.25 6.69 4.63
C ILE A 179 0.12 7.24 3.25
N SER A 180 0.14 8.57 3.10
CA SER A 180 0.56 9.22 1.84
C SER A 180 2.01 8.93 1.49
N LEU A 181 2.90 8.84 2.50
CA LEU A 181 4.30 8.47 2.29
C LEU A 181 4.47 7.03 1.84
N ILE A 182 3.66 6.08 2.36
CA ILE A 182 3.66 4.68 1.91
C ILE A 182 3.20 4.60 0.45
N ILE A 183 2.13 5.30 0.08
CA ILE A 183 1.64 5.35 -1.31
C ILE A 183 2.70 5.96 -2.23
N PHE A 184 3.30 7.07 -1.83
CA PHE A 184 4.39 7.71 -2.56
C PHE A 184 5.57 6.76 -2.77
N ALA A 185 6.01 6.06 -1.72
CA ALA A 185 7.08 5.06 -1.79
C ALA A 185 6.74 3.91 -2.74
N SER A 186 5.46 3.49 -2.79
CA SER A 186 4.98 2.47 -3.72
C SER A 186 5.15 2.92 -5.17
N ILE A 187 4.66 4.11 -5.51
CA ILE A 187 4.70 4.67 -6.87
C ILE A 187 6.15 4.90 -7.31
N VAL A 188 6.95 5.56 -6.47
CA VAL A 188 8.36 5.85 -6.78
C VAL A 188 9.17 4.58 -6.99
N SER A 189 8.82 3.49 -6.34
CA SER A 189 9.52 2.20 -6.53
C SER A 189 9.35 1.60 -7.93
N GLY A 190 8.31 1.95 -8.66
CA GLY A 190 8.08 1.57 -10.06
C GLY A 190 8.80 2.47 -11.07
N LEU A 191 9.23 3.65 -10.64
CA LEU A 191 9.80 4.68 -11.50
C LEU A 191 11.06 4.23 -12.26
N PRO A 192 12.05 3.53 -11.67
CA PRO A 192 13.23 3.05 -12.39
C PRO A 192 12.88 2.13 -13.56
N ARG A 193 11.91 1.22 -13.38
CA ARG A 193 11.41 0.33 -14.44
C ARG A 193 10.72 1.12 -15.55
N ALA A 194 9.87 2.08 -15.20
CA ALA A 194 9.17 2.93 -16.15
C ALA A 194 10.13 3.78 -16.98
N ILE A 195 11.17 4.33 -16.36
CA ILE A 195 12.23 5.08 -17.05
C ILE A 195 12.98 4.15 -18.01
N GLY A 196 13.40 2.96 -17.58
CA GLY A 196 14.07 1.98 -18.45
C GLY A 196 13.23 1.65 -19.69
N GLN A 197 11.95 1.32 -19.50
CA GLN A 197 11.03 1.04 -20.61
C GLN A 197 10.85 2.25 -21.57
N SER A 198 10.85 3.47 -21.02
CA SER A 198 10.77 4.69 -21.85
C SER A 198 12.02 4.88 -22.68
N PHE A 199 13.21 4.59 -22.14
CA PHE A 199 14.46 4.64 -22.93
C PHE A 199 14.48 3.57 -24.02
N ASP A 200 14.06 2.35 -23.74
CA ASP A 200 13.96 1.29 -24.73
C ASP A 200 13.00 1.68 -25.87
N CYS A 201 11.85 2.26 -25.54
CA CYS A 201 10.88 2.75 -26.52
C CYS A 201 11.46 3.88 -27.39
N LEU A 202 12.20 4.82 -26.79
CA LEU A 202 12.84 5.93 -27.51
C LEU A 202 13.95 5.45 -28.43
N LEU A 203 14.74 4.46 -28.04
CA LEU A 203 15.78 3.86 -28.87
C LEU A 203 15.19 3.14 -30.10
N TYR A 204 14.02 2.50 -29.95
CA TYR A 204 13.33 1.83 -31.06
C TYR A 204 12.63 2.82 -32.02
N THR A 205 12.19 3.97 -31.53
CA THR A 205 11.47 4.99 -32.33
C THR A 205 12.41 6.07 -32.89
N SER A 206 13.69 6.08 -32.48
CA SER A 206 14.68 6.99 -33.06
C SER A 206 14.98 6.54 -34.50
N PRO A 207 14.69 7.36 -35.53
CA PRO A 207 15.02 7.01 -36.90
C PRO A 207 16.52 6.84 -37.02
N SER A 208 16.92 5.68 -37.59
CA SER A 208 18.31 5.36 -37.84
C SER A 208 18.96 6.51 -38.67
N PRO A 209 20.22 6.89 -38.40
CA PRO A 209 20.92 7.87 -39.20
C PRO A 209 20.94 7.53 -40.72
N ARG A 210 20.68 6.25 -41.06
CA ARG A 210 20.58 5.79 -42.47
C ARG A 210 19.28 6.21 -43.17
N ASP A 211 18.20 6.47 -42.44
CA ASP A 211 16.90 6.83 -43.02
C ASP A 211 16.79 8.32 -43.37
N ARG A 212 17.86 9.09 -43.10
CA ARG A 212 17.94 10.52 -43.36
C ARG A 212 18.52 10.87 -44.77
N TYR A 213 18.85 9.87 -45.57
CA TYR A 213 19.47 10.00 -46.88
C TYR A 213 18.69 9.33 -48.03
N ILE A 214 17.37 9.22 -47.93
CA ILE A 214 16.49 8.84 -49.04
C ILE A 214 15.50 9.95 -49.30
#